data_ab5c42eca5900ff6043147413673ef4e
#
_entry.id   ab5c42eca5900ff6043147413673ef4e
#
_cell.length_a   1.000
_cell.length_b   1.000
_cell.length_c   1.000
_cell.angle_alpha   90.00
_cell.angle_beta   90.00
_cell.angle_gamma   90.00
#
_symmetry.space_group_name_H-M   'P 1'
#
loop_
_entity.id
_entity.type
_entity.pdbx_description
1 polymer ?
#
loop_
_entity_poly.entity_id
_entity_poly.type
_entity_poly.pdbx_seq_one_letter_code
_entity_poly.pdbx_strand_id
1 'polypeptide(L)'
;MQKSLLPLFLSICAVVPIGVYAANALQHRVIVGTLVGKTDNLPIRNADVRTKGSRPSVATTDSLGRFTLRTETNATDSLHLTASALGYESQSFAVALKNNVDTLHIGEVSLNNSDVLLSAAEVKAVLARMEQREDTTVFNAAAFRTAEGSSLEALIKQLPGAEVGADGSIKVNGKTVKELLINGKDFFKGDTKIAMKNLPVNLVSKVKSYEKKSDLAEQTGIDDGEESFVLDISTKRELNQTLLSNIEVAGGRDDEKNNLYQTKLMLMRFTDNSRLGFFGSHNNVGDRGFGGPRGFMSNNDGRTTSTMAGLDFSWDNGIKRFKSGAFEIGGNALYFRNDNNTESITTSEIGRAHV
;
A
#
# COMPACT_ATOMS: atom_id res chain seq x y z
N MET A 1 -29.28 -87.62 -27.89
CA MET A 1 -28.41 -87.12 -28.94
C MET A 1 -28.18 -85.66 -28.70
N GLN A 2 -27.08 -85.26 -28.07
CA GLN A 2 -26.69 -83.89 -28.08
C GLN A 2 -25.15 -83.83 -27.77
N LYS A 3 -24.40 -83.37 -28.72
CA LYS A 3 -22.94 -83.30 -28.71
C LYS A 3 -22.53 -82.03 -27.97
N SER A 4 -21.79 -82.20 -26.92
CA SER A 4 -21.13 -81.05 -26.23
C SER A 4 -19.78 -80.72 -26.91
N LEU A 5 -19.64 -79.47 -27.36
CA LEU A 5 -18.45 -78.89 -27.88
C LEU A 5 -17.77 -78.14 -26.73
N LEU A 6 -16.58 -78.57 -26.37
CA LEU A 6 -15.69 -77.98 -25.42
C LEU A 6 -14.77 -76.95 -26.13
N PRO A 7 -14.74 -75.67 -25.80
CA PRO A 7 -13.72 -74.76 -26.35
C PRO A 7 -12.39 -74.83 -25.60
N LEU A 8 -11.38 -75.10 -26.38
CA LEU A 8 -9.96 -75.09 -25.97
C LEU A 8 -9.52 -73.66 -25.66
N PHE A 9 -9.29 -73.35 -24.39
CA PHE A 9 -8.66 -72.07 -24.02
C PHE A 9 -7.14 -72.15 -24.22
N LEU A 10 -6.65 -71.48 -25.29
CA LEU A 10 -5.26 -71.25 -25.56
C LEU A 10 -4.74 -70.13 -24.67
N SER A 11 -3.98 -70.48 -23.61
CA SER A 11 -3.33 -69.54 -22.71
C SER A 11 -2.13 -68.93 -23.42
N ILE A 12 -2.26 -67.71 -23.91
CA ILE A 12 -1.15 -66.91 -24.40
C ILE A 12 -0.47 -66.25 -23.18
N CYS A 13 0.65 -66.85 -22.78
CA CYS A 13 1.57 -66.24 -21.79
C CYS A 13 2.26 -65.04 -22.45
N ALA A 14 1.74 -63.83 -22.25
CA ALA A 14 2.42 -62.63 -22.64
C ALA A 14 3.62 -62.39 -21.70
N VAL A 15 4.84 -62.65 -22.18
CA VAL A 15 6.07 -62.27 -21.53
C VAL A 15 6.17 -60.74 -21.61
N VAL A 16 5.77 -60.04 -20.55
CA VAL A 16 6.04 -58.61 -20.38
C VAL A 16 7.53 -58.47 -20.04
N PRO A 17 8.34 -57.78 -20.85
CA PRO A 17 9.70 -57.48 -20.44
C PRO A 17 9.64 -56.53 -19.24
N ILE A 18 10.05 -57.01 -18.07
CA ILE A 18 10.31 -56.17 -16.92
C ILE A 18 11.52 -55.33 -17.26
N GLY A 19 11.25 -54.11 -17.76
CA GLY A 19 12.30 -53.09 -17.90
C GLY A 19 12.83 -52.78 -16.51
N VAL A 20 14.02 -53.22 -16.23
CA VAL A 20 14.76 -52.80 -15.03
C VAL A 20 15.05 -51.31 -15.19
N TYR A 21 14.14 -50.48 -14.62
CA TYR A 21 14.47 -49.08 -14.39
C TYR A 21 15.55 -49.06 -13.34
N ALA A 22 16.80 -48.88 -13.76
CA ALA A 22 17.91 -48.58 -12.86
C ALA A 22 17.52 -47.27 -12.14
N ALA A 23 17.03 -47.38 -10.92
CA ALA A 23 16.86 -46.23 -10.06
C ALA A 23 18.23 -45.64 -9.85
N ASN A 24 18.53 -44.49 -10.45
CA ASN A 24 19.73 -43.72 -10.19
C ASN A 24 19.75 -43.37 -8.69
N ALA A 25 20.50 -44.16 -7.92
CA ALA A 25 20.68 -43.94 -6.49
C ALA A 25 21.31 -42.55 -6.27
N LEU A 26 20.78 -41.78 -5.34
CA LEU A 26 21.40 -40.52 -4.91
C LEU A 26 22.79 -40.80 -4.42
N GLN A 27 23.78 -40.13 -4.99
CA GLN A 27 25.19 -40.24 -4.59
C GLN A 27 25.52 -39.02 -3.73
N HIS A 28 26.16 -39.28 -2.61
CA HIS A 28 26.74 -38.23 -1.77
C HIS A 28 28.02 -37.73 -2.41
N ARG A 29 28.14 -36.44 -2.62
CA ARG A 29 29.29 -35.77 -3.19
C ARG A 29 29.75 -34.63 -2.31
N VAL A 30 31.06 -34.49 -2.18
CA VAL A 30 31.69 -33.36 -1.48
C VAL A 30 32.52 -32.59 -2.52
N ILE A 31 32.25 -31.30 -2.64
CA ILE A 31 32.93 -30.40 -3.55
C ILE A 31 33.71 -29.40 -2.73
N VAL A 32 35.00 -29.32 -2.97
CA VAL A 32 35.93 -28.44 -2.27
C VAL A 32 36.60 -27.51 -3.27
N GLY A 33 36.60 -26.22 -2.96
CA GLY A 33 37.20 -25.20 -3.80
C GLY A 33 37.51 -23.91 -3.04
N THR A 34 38.08 -22.96 -3.74
CA THR A 34 38.38 -21.62 -3.21
C THR A 34 37.78 -20.55 -4.13
N LEU A 35 37.14 -19.56 -3.59
CA LEU A 35 36.64 -18.41 -4.35
C LEU A 35 37.63 -17.25 -4.20
N VAL A 36 38.01 -16.63 -5.33
CA VAL A 36 38.91 -15.48 -5.39
C VAL A 36 38.30 -14.36 -6.24
N GLY A 37 38.63 -13.11 -5.95
CA GLY A 37 38.28 -11.99 -6.80
C GLY A 37 39.11 -11.99 -8.08
N LYS A 38 38.52 -11.80 -9.24
CA LYS A 38 39.21 -11.83 -10.52
C LYS A 38 40.18 -10.67 -10.71
N THR A 39 39.91 -9.53 -10.10
CA THR A 39 40.68 -8.29 -10.25
C THR A 39 41.89 -8.24 -9.31
N ASP A 40 41.73 -8.69 -8.07
CA ASP A 40 42.70 -8.55 -6.99
C ASP A 40 43.30 -9.88 -6.51
N ASN A 41 42.74 -10.98 -7.00
CA ASN A 41 43.11 -12.37 -6.64
C ASN A 41 43.00 -12.62 -5.11
N LEU A 42 42.22 -11.82 -4.39
CA LEU A 42 42.03 -11.97 -2.96
C LEU A 42 40.94 -13.02 -2.66
N PRO A 43 41.08 -13.77 -1.56
CA PRO A 43 40.07 -14.75 -1.17
C PRO A 43 38.76 -14.07 -0.78
N ILE A 44 37.65 -14.58 -1.32
CA ILE A 44 36.30 -14.05 -1.03
C ILE A 44 35.72 -14.80 0.16
N ARG A 45 35.60 -14.12 1.29
CA ARG A 45 34.96 -14.63 2.51
C ARG A 45 33.45 -14.43 2.50
N ASN A 46 32.71 -15.29 3.21
CA ASN A 46 31.25 -15.21 3.35
C ASN A 46 30.52 -15.22 1.99
N ALA A 47 31.08 -15.89 0.99
CA ALA A 47 30.41 -16.13 -0.28
C ALA A 47 29.59 -17.41 -0.20
N ASP A 48 28.39 -17.39 -0.80
CA ASP A 48 27.54 -18.56 -0.89
C ASP A 48 27.78 -19.33 -2.18
N VAL A 49 28.00 -20.63 -2.05
CA VAL A 49 28.06 -21.57 -3.16
C VAL A 49 26.90 -22.54 -3.05
N ARG A 50 26.06 -22.60 -4.08
CA ARG A 50 24.84 -23.41 -4.09
C ARG A 50 24.73 -24.29 -5.34
N THR A 51 24.10 -25.45 -5.19
CA THR A 51 23.73 -26.29 -6.35
C THR A 51 22.46 -25.70 -7.00
N LYS A 52 22.34 -25.89 -8.33
CA LYS A 52 21.11 -25.53 -9.05
C LYS A 52 20.11 -26.69 -8.93
N GLY A 53 18.88 -26.42 -8.47
CA GLY A 53 17.82 -27.43 -8.37
C GLY A 53 16.73 -27.02 -7.40
N SER A 54 15.71 -27.88 -7.26
CA SER A 54 14.57 -27.65 -6.37
C SER A 54 14.90 -27.76 -4.87
N ARG A 55 15.99 -28.44 -4.53
CA ARG A 55 16.55 -28.57 -3.18
C ARG A 55 18.04 -28.24 -3.23
N PRO A 56 18.42 -26.97 -3.24
CA PRO A 56 19.81 -26.59 -3.34
C PRO A 56 20.59 -26.92 -2.05
N SER A 57 21.75 -27.54 -2.18
CA SER A 57 22.75 -27.58 -1.12
C SER A 57 23.51 -26.26 -1.13
N VAL A 58 23.86 -25.74 0.03
CA VAL A 58 24.55 -24.44 0.19
C VAL A 58 25.77 -24.63 1.09
N ALA A 59 26.87 -23.98 0.72
CA ALA A 59 28.07 -23.84 1.56
C ALA A 59 28.51 -22.37 1.52
N THR A 60 29.09 -21.89 2.62
CA THR A 60 29.64 -20.54 2.72
C THR A 60 31.16 -20.61 2.83
N THR A 61 31.86 -19.68 2.20
CA THR A 61 33.33 -19.62 2.23
C THR A 61 33.87 -19.11 3.57
N ASP A 62 35.00 -19.64 3.99
CA ASP A 62 35.75 -19.22 5.18
C ASP A 62 36.58 -17.93 4.92
N SER A 63 37.39 -17.52 5.90
CA SER A 63 38.28 -16.35 5.80
C SER A 63 39.35 -16.44 4.71
N LEU A 64 39.63 -17.64 4.24
CA LEU A 64 40.58 -17.93 3.15
C LEU A 64 39.88 -18.22 1.82
N GLY A 65 38.58 -17.93 1.73
CA GLY A 65 37.77 -18.16 0.52
C GLY A 65 37.45 -19.63 0.26
N ARG A 66 37.77 -20.55 1.16
CA ARG A 66 37.58 -21.99 0.97
C ARG A 66 36.15 -22.37 1.31
N PHE A 67 35.57 -23.30 0.52
CA PHE A 67 34.28 -23.88 0.79
C PHE A 67 34.30 -25.40 0.68
N THR A 68 33.37 -26.03 1.41
CA THR A 68 33.14 -27.48 1.33
C THR A 68 31.61 -27.67 1.20
N LEU A 69 31.19 -27.99 -0.02
CA LEU A 69 29.78 -28.20 -0.34
C LEU A 69 29.47 -29.69 -0.33
N ARG A 70 28.57 -30.13 0.54
CA ARG A 70 28.05 -31.49 0.60
C ARG A 70 26.70 -31.53 -0.08
N THR A 71 26.57 -32.42 -1.06
CA THR A 71 25.34 -32.51 -1.84
C THR A 71 25.00 -33.97 -2.16
N GLU A 72 23.71 -34.22 -2.31
CA GLU A 72 23.19 -35.48 -2.84
C GLU A 72 22.70 -35.23 -4.26
N THR A 73 23.19 -35.98 -5.20
CA THR A 73 22.85 -35.81 -6.61
C THR A 73 22.70 -37.15 -7.31
N ASN A 74 21.80 -37.19 -8.28
CA ASN A 74 21.72 -38.29 -9.26
C ASN A 74 22.32 -37.91 -10.61
N ALA A 75 22.96 -36.75 -10.71
CA ALA A 75 23.66 -36.33 -11.92
C ALA A 75 24.88 -37.25 -12.17
N THR A 76 25.08 -37.67 -13.39
CA THR A 76 26.17 -38.57 -13.81
C THR A 76 27.33 -37.80 -14.41
N ASP A 77 27.09 -36.71 -15.13
CA ASP A 77 28.11 -36.06 -15.96
C ASP A 77 28.63 -34.74 -15.36
N SER A 78 27.74 -33.88 -14.91
CA SER A 78 28.08 -32.56 -14.33
C SER A 78 27.08 -32.04 -13.33
N LEU A 79 27.60 -31.26 -12.40
CA LEU A 79 26.79 -30.53 -11.41
C LEU A 79 26.95 -29.02 -11.61
N HIS A 80 25.85 -28.32 -11.75
CA HIS A 80 25.85 -26.85 -11.88
C HIS A 80 25.85 -26.19 -10.51
N LEU A 81 26.84 -25.36 -10.28
CA LEU A 81 27.00 -24.56 -9.08
C LEU A 81 26.82 -23.08 -9.42
N THR A 82 26.32 -22.32 -8.46
CA THR A 82 26.29 -20.86 -8.53
C THR A 82 26.98 -20.31 -7.30
N ALA A 83 27.99 -19.47 -7.52
CA ALA A 83 28.66 -18.73 -6.46
C ALA A 83 28.17 -17.27 -6.46
N SER A 84 27.95 -16.73 -5.29
CA SER A 84 27.50 -15.32 -5.09
C SER A 84 28.13 -14.74 -3.84
N ALA A 85 28.60 -13.50 -3.93
CA ALA A 85 29.17 -12.76 -2.82
C ALA A 85 28.82 -11.27 -2.93
N LEU A 86 28.81 -10.59 -1.79
CA LEU A 86 28.61 -9.16 -1.74
C LEU A 86 29.74 -8.41 -2.46
N GLY A 87 29.41 -7.55 -3.42
CA GLY A 87 30.40 -6.83 -4.23
C GLY A 87 30.93 -7.61 -5.43
N TYR A 88 30.37 -8.80 -5.73
CA TYR A 88 30.76 -9.64 -6.86
C TYR A 88 29.54 -10.04 -7.70
N GLU A 89 29.75 -10.23 -8.99
CA GLU A 89 28.74 -10.79 -9.88
C GLU A 89 28.52 -12.28 -9.57
N SER A 90 27.24 -12.68 -9.49
CA SER A 90 26.92 -14.10 -9.33
C SER A 90 27.32 -14.85 -10.57
N GLN A 91 28.13 -15.90 -10.40
CA GLN A 91 28.66 -16.72 -11.49
C GLN A 91 28.18 -18.16 -11.36
N SER A 92 27.71 -18.73 -12.47
CA SER A 92 27.35 -20.16 -12.55
C SER A 92 28.41 -20.90 -13.34
N PHE A 93 28.85 -22.06 -12.82
CA PHE A 93 29.81 -22.90 -13.45
C PHE A 93 29.44 -24.39 -13.29
N ALA A 94 29.92 -25.22 -14.19
CA ALA A 94 29.67 -26.65 -14.17
C ALA A 94 30.92 -27.41 -13.64
N VAL A 95 30.70 -28.34 -12.73
CA VAL A 95 31.72 -29.24 -12.20
C VAL A 95 31.49 -30.62 -12.81
N ALA A 96 32.46 -31.12 -13.56
CA ALA A 96 32.40 -32.46 -14.12
C ALA A 96 32.50 -33.52 -13.00
N LEU A 97 31.54 -34.41 -12.97
CA LEU A 97 31.50 -35.51 -12.01
C LEU A 97 32.32 -36.69 -12.55
N LYS A 98 33.30 -37.13 -11.77
CA LYS A 98 34.07 -38.35 -12.08
C LYS A 98 33.43 -39.52 -11.36
N ASN A 99 33.23 -40.62 -12.08
CA ASN A 99 32.74 -41.86 -11.48
C ASN A 99 33.76 -42.35 -10.42
N ASN A 100 33.26 -42.81 -9.28
CA ASN A 100 34.01 -43.31 -8.13
C ASN A 100 34.86 -42.32 -7.32
N VAL A 101 34.56 -41.02 -7.38
CA VAL A 101 35.22 -40.01 -6.53
C VAL A 101 34.18 -39.27 -5.70
N ASP A 102 34.21 -39.52 -4.39
CA ASP A 102 33.26 -38.88 -3.48
C ASP A 102 33.59 -37.41 -3.20
N THR A 103 34.86 -37.03 -3.25
CA THR A 103 35.34 -35.66 -3.02
C THR A 103 35.99 -35.10 -4.28
N LEU A 104 35.43 -34.00 -4.77
CA LEU A 104 35.86 -33.28 -5.96
C LEU A 104 36.57 -31.98 -5.57
N HIS A 105 37.85 -31.87 -5.96
CA HIS A 105 38.61 -30.62 -5.79
C HIS A 105 38.53 -29.84 -7.10
N ILE A 106 37.91 -28.67 -7.08
CA ILE A 106 37.68 -27.84 -8.27
C ILE A 106 38.71 -26.69 -8.40
N GLY A 107 39.60 -26.55 -7.41
CA GLY A 107 40.61 -25.50 -7.43
C GLY A 107 40.02 -24.11 -7.13
N GLU A 108 40.61 -23.11 -7.77
CA GLU A 108 40.20 -21.73 -7.61
C GLU A 108 39.11 -21.34 -8.63
N VAL A 109 38.07 -20.68 -8.18
CA VAL A 109 37.00 -20.10 -9.02
C VAL A 109 37.04 -18.61 -8.82
N SER A 110 37.23 -17.83 -9.88
CA SER A 110 37.27 -16.37 -9.81
C SER A 110 35.92 -15.74 -10.09
N LEU A 111 35.49 -14.78 -9.24
CA LEU A 111 34.28 -13.96 -9.46
C LEU A 111 34.67 -12.57 -9.97
N ASN A 112 33.91 -12.04 -10.92
CA ASN A 112 34.05 -10.65 -11.34
C ASN A 112 33.58 -9.72 -10.22
N ASN A 113 34.33 -8.63 -10.02
CA ASN A 113 33.81 -7.55 -9.16
C ASN A 113 32.56 -6.96 -9.79
N SER A 114 31.54 -6.75 -8.98
CA SER A 114 30.33 -6.05 -9.42
C SER A 114 30.50 -4.57 -9.13
N ASP A 115 30.57 -3.74 -10.16
CA ASP A 115 30.45 -2.28 -10.05
C ASP A 115 28.99 -1.86 -9.78
N VAL A 116 28.09 -2.81 -9.62
CA VAL A 116 26.71 -2.53 -9.27
C VAL A 116 26.70 -2.03 -7.83
N LEU A 117 26.63 -0.71 -7.68
CA LEU A 117 26.01 -0.09 -6.50
C LEU A 117 24.83 -0.98 -6.11
N LEU A 118 24.90 -1.56 -4.93
CA LEU A 118 23.84 -2.36 -4.36
C LEU A 118 22.53 -1.56 -4.53
N SER A 119 21.79 -1.90 -5.56
CA SER A 119 20.37 -1.58 -5.58
C SER A 119 19.87 -2.24 -4.31
N ALA A 120 19.57 -1.42 -3.29
CA ALA A 120 19.10 -1.90 -2.01
C ALA A 120 18.09 -3.00 -2.33
N ALA A 121 18.30 -4.18 -1.79
CA ALA A 121 17.32 -5.24 -1.91
C ALA A 121 16.02 -4.62 -1.47
N GLU A 122 15.15 -4.29 -2.42
CA GLU A 122 13.81 -3.83 -2.14
C GLU A 122 13.14 -5.05 -1.51
N VAL A 123 13.29 -5.16 -0.21
CA VAL A 123 12.44 -6.02 0.58
C VAL A 123 11.06 -5.41 0.39
N LYS A 124 10.32 -5.89 -0.59
CA LYS A 124 8.88 -5.69 -0.67
C LYS A 124 8.30 -6.40 0.55
N ALA A 125 8.48 -5.76 1.71
CA ALA A 125 7.68 -6.09 2.86
C ALA A 125 6.25 -5.97 2.35
N VAL A 126 5.51 -7.05 2.34
CA VAL A 126 4.06 -7.01 2.16
C VAL A 126 3.57 -6.19 3.34
N LEU A 127 3.38 -4.89 3.10
CA LEU A 127 2.89 -3.97 4.10
C LEU A 127 1.53 -4.50 4.55
N ALA A 128 1.44 -4.89 5.81
CA ALA A 128 0.18 -5.30 6.38
C ALA A 128 -0.84 -4.17 6.14
N ARG A 129 -1.98 -4.51 5.54
CA ARG A 129 -3.04 -3.54 5.28
C ARG A 129 -3.56 -2.92 6.55
N MET A 130 -3.65 -3.74 7.59
CA MET A 130 -4.21 -3.38 8.89
C MET A 130 -3.37 -4.01 9.99
N GLU A 131 -3.12 -3.27 11.05
CA GLU A 131 -2.43 -3.70 12.26
C GLU A 131 -3.23 -3.24 13.46
N GLN A 132 -3.51 -4.14 14.39
CA GLN A 132 -4.13 -3.78 15.67
C GLN A 132 -3.03 -3.58 16.70
N ARG A 133 -3.00 -2.40 17.33
CA ARG A 133 -2.08 -2.04 18.40
C ARG A 133 -2.89 -1.60 19.61
N GLU A 134 -2.98 -2.45 20.62
CA GLU A 134 -3.83 -2.17 21.77
C GLU A 134 -5.24 -1.77 21.34
N ASP A 135 -5.71 -0.57 21.68
CA ASP A 135 -7.02 -0.04 21.33
C ASP A 135 -7.04 0.73 19.99
N THR A 136 -5.91 0.81 19.29
CA THR A 136 -5.78 1.52 18.03
C THR A 136 -5.71 0.57 16.85
N THR A 137 -6.59 0.74 15.88
CA THR A 137 -6.48 0.09 14.58
C THR A 137 -5.72 1.00 13.61
N VAL A 138 -4.64 0.49 13.03
CA VAL A 138 -3.78 1.23 12.10
C VAL A 138 -3.91 0.65 10.71
N PHE A 139 -4.33 1.46 9.75
CA PHE A 139 -4.38 1.12 8.34
C PHE A 139 -3.22 1.77 7.60
N ASN A 140 -2.52 1.00 6.78
CA ASN A 140 -1.43 1.52 5.97
C ASN A 140 -1.96 2.01 4.62
N ALA A 141 -1.90 3.31 4.35
CA ALA A 141 -2.45 3.90 3.14
C ALA A 141 -1.83 3.31 1.85
N ALA A 142 -0.54 3.00 1.86
CA ALA A 142 0.17 2.43 0.71
C ALA A 142 -0.28 1.02 0.32
N ALA A 143 -1.00 0.31 1.22
CA ALA A 143 -1.53 -1.03 0.95
C ALA A 143 -2.88 -1.00 0.19
N PHE A 144 -3.46 0.19 -0.03
CA PHE A 144 -4.71 0.38 -0.75
C PHE A 144 -4.45 1.08 -2.09
N ARG A 145 -5.05 0.57 -3.15
CA ARG A 145 -4.90 1.14 -4.49
C ARG A 145 -5.94 2.25 -4.68
N THR A 146 -5.49 3.47 -4.74
CA THR A 146 -6.30 4.63 -5.09
C THR A 146 -5.79 5.23 -6.39
N ALA A 147 -6.67 5.83 -7.20
CA ALA A 147 -6.24 6.56 -8.38
C ALA A 147 -5.41 7.78 -7.97
N GLU A 148 -4.49 8.19 -8.83
CA GLU A 148 -3.69 9.39 -8.59
C GLU A 148 -4.61 10.62 -8.51
N GLY A 149 -4.34 11.51 -7.57
CA GLY A 149 -5.19 12.69 -7.31
C GLY A 149 -6.48 12.40 -6.54
N SER A 150 -6.74 11.16 -6.14
CA SER A 150 -7.91 10.85 -5.31
C SER A 150 -7.89 11.55 -3.97
N SER A 151 -9.07 11.87 -3.44
CA SER A 151 -9.25 12.41 -2.10
C SER A 151 -9.19 11.32 -1.02
N LEU A 152 -9.01 11.73 0.24
CA LEU A 152 -9.05 10.85 1.41
C LEU A 152 -10.31 9.99 1.46
N GLU A 153 -11.45 10.49 0.99
CA GLU A 153 -12.72 9.75 0.92
C GLU A 153 -12.57 8.44 0.14
N ALA A 154 -11.84 8.47 -0.99
CA ALA A 154 -11.60 7.28 -1.80
C ALA A 154 -10.77 6.22 -1.06
N LEU A 155 -9.84 6.63 -0.21
CA LEU A 155 -9.08 5.73 0.65
C LEU A 155 -9.95 5.16 1.76
N ILE A 156 -10.71 6.01 2.48
CA ILE A 156 -11.55 5.58 3.61
C ILE A 156 -12.58 4.55 3.16
N LYS A 157 -13.19 4.72 1.98
CA LYS A 157 -14.13 3.74 1.40
C LYS A 157 -13.52 2.36 1.12
N GLN A 158 -12.20 2.25 1.04
CA GLN A 158 -11.49 0.98 0.82
C GLN A 158 -11.01 0.33 2.12
N LEU A 159 -11.08 1.04 3.25
CA LEU A 159 -10.64 0.49 4.53
C LEU A 159 -11.59 -0.62 4.99
N PRO A 160 -11.07 -1.75 5.47
CA PRO A 160 -11.92 -2.80 6.02
C PRO A 160 -12.77 -2.29 7.18
N GLY A 161 -14.07 -2.56 7.13
CA GLY A 161 -15.03 -2.14 8.15
C GLY A 161 -15.39 -0.66 8.13
N ALA A 162 -14.93 0.12 7.14
CA ALA A 162 -15.30 1.52 7.01
C ALA A 162 -16.51 1.72 6.09
N GLU A 163 -17.41 2.58 6.52
CA GLU A 163 -18.59 3.01 5.79
C GLU A 163 -18.62 4.54 5.73
N VAL A 164 -18.92 5.08 4.57
CA VAL A 164 -19.06 6.53 4.35
C VAL A 164 -20.49 6.82 3.92
N GLY A 165 -21.23 7.53 4.76
CA GLY A 165 -22.59 7.95 4.47
C GLY A 165 -22.65 9.05 3.41
N ALA A 166 -23.80 9.17 2.74
CA ALA A 166 -24.05 10.26 1.77
C ALA A 166 -23.98 11.65 2.42
N ASP A 167 -24.26 11.72 3.71
CA ASP A 167 -24.14 12.92 4.54
C ASP A 167 -22.68 13.23 4.95
N GLY A 168 -21.70 12.40 4.57
CA GLY A 168 -20.28 12.51 4.92
C GLY A 168 -19.97 12.00 6.33
N SER A 169 -20.88 11.32 6.99
CA SER A 169 -20.59 10.57 8.22
C SER A 169 -19.67 9.40 7.91
N ILE A 170 -18.77 9.10 8.83
CA ILE A 170 -17.86 7.95 8.73
C ILE A 170 -18.17 7.00 9.87
N LYS A 171 -18.24 5.71 9.56
CA LYS A 171 -18.28 4.64 10.56
C LYS A 171 -17.10 3.71 10.30
N VAL A 172 -16.47 3.24 11.35
CA VAL A 172 -15.42 2.21 11.26
C VAL A 172 -15.75 1.12 12.28
N ASN A 173 -15.87 -0.12 11.82
CA ASN A 173 -16.29 -1.26 12.62
C ASN A 173 -17.59 -1.02 13.42
N GLY A 174 -18.57 -0.34 12.78
CA GLY A 174 -19.86 0.01 13.37
C GLY A 174 -19.85 1.23 14.31
N LYS A 175 -18.68 1.75 14.71
CA LYS A 175 -18.55 2.95 15.54
C LYS A 175 -18.54 4.22 14.67
N THR A 176 -19.33 5.21 15.02
CA THR A 176 -19.39 6.50 14.30
C THR A 176 -18.17 7.36 14.67
N VAL A 177 -17.42 7.81 13.68
CA VAL A 177 -16.32 8.75 13.86
C VAL A 177 -16.89 10.13 14.21
N LYS A 178 -16.53 10.65 15.37
CA LYS A 178 -16.96 11.98 15.83
C LYS A 178 -16.02 13.07 15.33
N GLU A 179 -14.72 12.80 15.29
CA GLU A 179 -13.68 13.77 14.93
C GLU A 179 -12.70 13.16 13.92
N LEU A 180 -12.24 13.98 12.97
CA LEU A 180 -11.16 13.63 12.09
C LEU A 180 -9.96 14.52 12.40
N LEU A 181 -8.85 13.87 12.75
CA LEU A 181 -7.59 14.52 13.12
C LEU A 181 -6.57 14.39 12.00
N ILE A 182 -5.65 15.33 11.89
CA ILE A 182 -4.46 15.23 11.05
C ILE A 182 -3.24 15.37 11.94
N ASN A 183 -2.42 14.30 12.01
CA ASN A 183 -1.27 14.19 12.90
C ASN A 183 -1.64 14.49 14.39
N GLY A 184 -2.80 13.99 14.82
CA GLY A 184 -3.30 14.17 16.19
C GLY A 184 -3.92 15.53 16.49
N LYS A 185 -4.05 16.43 15.50
CA LYS A 185 -4.64 17.77 15.67
C LYS A 185 -5.94 17.89 14.90
N ASP A 186 -6.89 18.62 15.47
CA ASP A 186 -8.15 18.93 14.80
C ASP A 186 -7.91 19.63 13.46
N PHE A 187 -8.67 19.23 12.45
CA PHE A 187 -8.69 19.86 11.15
C PHE A 187 -10.13 20.36 10.89
N PHE A 188 -10.29 21.67 10.71
CA PHE A 188 -11.60 22.33 10.56
C PHE A 188 -12.62 21.95 11.65
N LYS A 189 -12.15 21.94 12.92
CA LYS A 189 -12.99 21.55 14.08
C LYS A 189 -13.66 20.19 13.93
N GLY A 190 -12.94 19.23 13.36
CA GLY A 190 -13.42 17.86 13.18
C GLY A 190 -14.45 17.69 12.06
N ASP A 191 -14.63 18.68 11.16
CA ASP A 191 -15.50 18.49 10.00
C ASP A 191 -14.93 17.43 9.06
N THR A 192 -15.49 16.22 9.18
CA THR A 192 -15.06 15.05 8.43
C THR A 192 -15.20 15.23 6.92
N LYS A 193 -16.21 15.98 6.44
CA LYS A 193 -16.45 16.20 5.01
C LYS A 193 -15.37 17.03 4.38
N ILE A 194 -14.99 18.13 5.04
CA ILE A 194 -13.94 19.01 4.55
C ILE A 194 -12.64 18.23 4.39
N ALA A 195 -12.23 17.49 5.42
CA ALA A 195 -11.02 16.70 5.37
C ALA A 195 -11.08 15.59 4.31
N MET A 196 -12.18 14.83 4.24
CA MET A 196 -12.32 13.73 3.28
C MET A 196 -12.23 14.19 1.83
N LYS A 197 -12.85 15.31 1.49
CA LYS A 197 -12.90 15.79 0.11
C LYS A 197 -11.63 16.51 -0.32
N ASN A 198 -10.89 17.08 0.63
CA ASN A 198 -9.81 18.01 0.33
C ASN A 198 -8.41 17.46 0.60
N LEU A 199 -8.27 16.44 1.46
CA LEU A 199 -6.97 15.84 1.71
C LEU A 199 -6.66 14.83 0.60
N PRO A 200 -5.63 15.05 -0.23
CA PRO A 200 -5.21 14.08 -1.25
C PRO A 200 -4.62 12.82 -0.60
N VAL A 201 -4.95 11.65 -1.14
CA VAL A 201 -4.45 10.36 -0.62
C VAL A 201 -2.94 10.25 -0.66
N ASN A 202 -2.28 10.86 -1.64
CA ASN A 202 -0.82 10.83 -1.76
C ASN A 202 -0.07 11.42 -0.55
N LEU A 203 -0.76 12.25 0.26
CA LEU A 203 -0.23 12.80 1.51
C LEU A 203 -0.31 11.82 2.68
N VAL A 204 -1.21 10.84 2.59
CA VAL A 204 -1.53 9.94 3.69
C VAL A 204 -0.49 8.83 3.78
N SER A 205 0.08 8.66 4.95
CA SER A 205 0.94 7.51 5.30
C SER A 205 0.13 6.41 5.97
N LYS A 206 -0.64 6.78 7.00
CA LYS A 206 -1.45 5.85 7.80
C LYS A 206 -2.77 6.51 8.19
N VAL A 207 -3.78 5.67 8.39
CA VAL A 207 -5.05 6.05 9.00
C VAL A 207 -5.17 5.25 10.29
N LYS A 208 -5.40 5.93 11.41
CA LYS A 208 -5.58 5.31 12.72
C LYS A 208 -6.98 5.55 13.21
N SER A 209 -7.62 4.55 13.79
CA SER A 209 -8.89 4.69 14.48
C SER A 209 -8.75 4.24 15.93
N TYR A 210 -9.16 5.08 16.86
CA TYR A 210 -9.08 4.83 18.29
C TYR A 210 -10.09 5.64 19.08
N GLU A 211 -10.28 5.30 20.35
CA GLU A 211 -11.06 6.10 21.29
C GLU A 211 -10.14 7.12 21.97
N LYS A 212 -10.42 8.41 21.75
CA LYS A 212 -9.71 9.54 22.34
C LYS A 212 -10.46 9.95 23.61
N LYS A 213 -9.74 10.06 24.71
CA LYS A 213 -10.27 10.62 25.94
C LYS A 213 -10.60 12.10 25.77
N SER A 214 -11.50 12.62 26.59
CA SER A 214 -11.77 14.05 26.63
C SER A 214 -10.50 14.85 26.97
N ASP A 215 -10.43 16.10 26.52
CA ASP A 215 -9.31 16.99 26.86
C ASP A 215 -9.18 17.18 28.39
N LEU A 216 -10.30 17.11 29.12
CA LEU A 216 -10.31 17.18 30.57
C LEU A 216 -9.70 15.94 31.22
N ALA A 217 -10.07 14.76 30.74
CA ALA A 217 -9.50 13.51 31.21
C ALA A 217 -8.00 13.38 30.90
N GLU A 218 -7.55 13.85 29.71
CA GLU A 218 -6.11 13.92 29.39
C GLU A 218 -5.35 14.91 30.27
N GLN A 219 -5.95 16.06 30.64
CA GLN A 219 -5.32 17.08 31.45
C GLN A 219 -5.22 16.67 32.93
N THR A 220 -6.30 16.12 33.46
CA THR A 220 -6.41 15.80 34.90
C THR A 220 -5.93 14.40 35.23
N GLY A 221 -5.85 13.50 34.25
CA GLY A 221 -5.62 12.07 34.45
C GLY A 221 -6.81 11.33 35.07
N ILE A 222 -7.96 12.00 35.25
CA ILE A 222 -9.18 11.44 35.80
C ILE A 222 -10.09 11.08 34.62
N ASP A 223 -10.51 9.83 34.56
CA ASP A 223 -11.46 9.38 33.54
C ASP A 223 -12.85 9.96 33.83
N ASP A 224 -13.38 10.76 32.92
CA ASP A 224 -14.72 11.35 33.01
C ASP A 224 -15.78 10.54 32.25
N GLY A 225 -15.38 9.41 31.66
CA GLY A 225 -16.26 8.56 30.85
C GLY A 225 -16.66 9.15 29.50
N GLU A 226 -16.11 10.30 29.13
CA GLU A 226 -16.35 10.91 27.83
C GLU A 226 -15.23 10.53 26.85
N GLU A 227 -15.54 9.60 25.95
CA GLU A 227 -14.64 9.16 24.89
C GLU A 227 -15.22 9.52 23.52
N SER A 228 -14.34 9.93 22.63
CA SER A 228 -14.69 10.19 21.23
C SER A 228 -13.97 9.21 20.33
N PHE A 229 -14.73 8.47 19.52
CA PHE A 229 -14.12 7.62 18.49
C PHE A 229 -13.63 8.50 17.34
N VAL A 230 -12.32 8.50 17.12
CA VAL A 230 -11.65 9.41 16.19
C VAL A 230 -10.94 8.67 15.08
N LEU A 231 -10.77 9.35 13.96
CA LEU A 231 -9.96 8.92 12.84
C LEU A 231 -8.78 9.91 12.69
N ASP A 232 -7.56 9.45 12.95
CA ASP A 232 -6.34 10.25 12.85
C ASP A 232 -5.55 9.89 11.59
N ILE A 233 -5.37 10.88 10.74
CA ILE A 233 -4.66 10.79 9.47
C ILE A 233 -3.21 11.19 9.68
N SER A 234 -2.30 10.23 9.65
CA SER A 234 -0.87 10.51 9.69
C SER A 234 -0.35 10.83 8.29
N THR A 235 0.27 11.98 8.12
CA THR A 235 0.88 12.40 6.85
C THR A 235 2.28 11.81 6.67
N LYS A 236 2.76 11.75 5.43
CA LYS A 236 4.12 11.30 5.12
C LYS A 236 5.15 12.32 5.63
N ARG A 237 6.21 11.85 6.27
CA ARG A 237 7.29 12.71 6.79
C ARG A 237 8.04 13.48 5.70
N GLU A 238 8.14 12.92 4.52
CA GLU A 238 8.78 13.52 3.35
C GLU A 238 8.12 14.83 2.92
N LEU A 239 6.85 15.02 3.30
CA LEU A 239 6.05 16.20 2.97
C LEU A 239 6.09 17.26 4.07
N ASN A 240 6.82 17.00 5.15
CA ASN A 240 7.05 18.00 6.20
C ASN A 240 7.81 19.19 5.61
N GLN A 241 7.33 20.42 5.89
CA GLN A 241 7.82 21.70 5.37
C GLN A 241 7.55 21.94 3.85
N THR A 242 6.87 21.02 3.15
CA THR A 242 6.53 21.18 1.75
C THR A 242 5.22 21.95 1.59
N LEU A 243 5.15 22.83 0.61
CA LEU A 243 3.91 23.44 0.16
C LEU A 243 3.24 22.50 -0.85
N LEU A 244 2.04 22.07 -0.53
CA LEU A 244 1.20 21.25 -1.37
C LEU A 244 0.17 22.12 -2.04
N SER A 245 0.01 22.00 -3.34
CA SER A 245 -0.99 22.74 -4.10
C SER A 245 -1.70 21.82 -5.07
N ASN A 246 -3.01 22.02 -5.20
CA ASN A 246 -3.82 21.42 -6.24
C ASN A 246 -4.70 22.51 -6.85
N ILE A 247 -4.68 22.59 -8.17
CA ILE A 247 -5.49 23.54 -8.95
C ILE A 247 -6.25 22.75 -10.00
N GLU A 248 -7.56 22.80 -9.95
CA GLU A 248 -8.44 22.19 -10.94
C GLU A 248 -9.23 23.28 -11.65
N VAL A 249 -9.20 23.30 -12.96
CA VAL A 249 -10.00 24.18 -13.79
C VAL A 249 -10.70 23.37 -14.85
N ALA A 250 -12.02 23.46 -14.90
CA ALA A 250 -12.82 22.80 -15.92
C ALA A 250 -13.80 23.79 -16.52
N GLY A 251 -14.06 23.64 -17.82
CA GLY A 251 -15.05 24.43 -18.54
C GLY A 251 -15.78 23.55 -19.56
N GLY A 252 -17.04 23.91 -19.82
CA GLY A 252 -17.89 23.18 -20.76
C GLY A 252 -19.11 23.97 -21.17
N ARG A 253 -20.03 23.33 -21.85
CA ARG A 253 -21.34 23.84 -22.18
C ARG A 253 -22.39 22.77 -21.95
N ASP A 254 -23.55 23.17 -21.48
CA ASP A 254 -24.72 22.30 -21.38
C ASP A 254 -25.47 22.22 -22.73
N ASP A 255 -26.49 21.39 -22.79
CA ASP A 255 -27.34 21.21 -23.97
C ASP A 255 -28.10 22.49 -24.36
N GLU A 256 -28.32 23.39 -23.41
CA GLU A 256 -28.94 24.70 -23.61
C GLU A 256 -27.92 25.79 -24.04
N LYS A 257 -26.66 25.40 -24.31
CA LYS A 257 -25.53 26.27 -24.70
C LYS A 257 -25.05 27.25 -23.61
N ASN A 258 -25.41 27.03 -22.36
CA ASN A 258 -24.86 27.81 -21.26
C ASN A 258 -23.42 27.38 -20.94
N ASN A 259 -22.61 28.35 -20.56
CA ASN A 259 -21.23 28.07 -20.16
C ASN A 259 -21.22 27.45 -18.76
N LEU A 260 -20.58 26.27 -18.66
CA LEU A 260 -20.29 25.60 -17.42
C LEU A 260 -18.83 25.83 -17.02
N TYR A 261 -18.58 26.06 -15.75
CA TYR A 261 -17.23 26.23 -15.23
C TYR A 261 -17.08 25.68 -13.83
N GLN A 262 -15.87 25.26 -13.54
CA GLN A 262 -15.47 24.80 -12.20
C GLN A 262 -14.00 25.18 -11.98
N THR A 263 -13.74 25.80 -10.85
CA THR A 263 -12.39 26.10 -10.39
C THR A 263 -12.24 25.64 -8.96
N LYS A 264 -11.20 24.90 -8.65
CA LYS A 264 -10.80 24.50 -7.29
C LYS A 264 -9.35 24.85 -7.06
N LEU A 265 -9.05 25.38 -5.89
CA LEU A 265 -7.70 25.68 -5.44
C LEU A 265 -7.53 25.11 -4.04
N MET A 266 -6.44 24.40 -3.82
CA MET A 266 -6.02 23.93 -2.50
C MET A 266 -4.54 24.24 -2.32
N LEU A 267 -4.20 24.82 -1.17
CA LEU A 267 -2.84 25.06 -0.72
C LEU A 267 -2.73 24.56 0.71
N MET A 268 -1.75 23.70 0.98
CA MET A 268 -1.50 23.18 2.32
C MET A 268 -0.01 23.17 2.61
N ARG A 269 0.35 23.53 3.84
CA ARG A 269 1.69 23.41 4.36
C ARG A 269 1.65 22.81 5.75
N PHE A 270 2.42 21.75 5.94
CA PHE A 270 2.60 21.10 7.23
C PHE A 270 4.05 21.27 7.66
N THR A 271 4.25 21.59 8.93
CA THR A 271 5.56 21.55 9.60
C THR A 271 5.39 20.79 10.91
N ASP A 272 6.47 20.52 11.62
CA ASP A 272 6.40 19.84 12.92
C ASP A 272 5.50 20.60 13.91
N ASN A 273 5.52 21.92 13.85
CA ASN A 273 4.85 22.80 14.82
C ASN A 273 3.73 23.64 14.23
N SER A 274 3.53 23.62 12.90
CA SER A 274 2.51 24.45 12.28
C SER A 274 1.79 23.75 11.14
N ARG A 275 0.56 24.15 10.96
CA ARG A 275 -0.28 23.76 9.81
C ARG A 275 -0.93 25.01 9.25
N LEU A 276 -0.90 25.13 7.94
CA LEU A 276 -1.64 26.13 7.19
C LEU A 276 -2.36 25.43 6.05
N GLY A 277 -3.66 25.61 5.95
CA GLY A 277 -4.50 25.10 4.87
C GLY A 277 -5.38 26.21 4.31
N PHE A 278 -5.37 26.36 3.00
CA PHE A 278 -6.29 27.24 2.27
C PHE A 278 -6.91 26.43 1.14
N PHE A 279 -8.22 26.60 0.97
CA PHE A 279 -8.93 26.07 -0.19
C PHE A 279 -10.02 27.02 -0.66
N GLY A 280 -10.23 26.99 -1.96
CA GLY A 280 -11.26 27.78 -2.62
C GLY A 280 -11.90 27.00 -3.75
N SER A 281 -13.19 27.22 -3.97
CA SER A 281 -13.96 26.62 -5.07
C SER A 281 -14.98 27.63 -5.58
N HIS A 282 -15.08 27.69 -6.90
CA HIS A 282 -16.11 28.48 -7.58
C HIS A 282 -16.60 27.70 -8.80
N ASN A 283 -17.92 27.44 -8.85
CA ASN A 283 -18.48 26.64 -9.93
C ASN A 283 -19.97 26.91 -10.12
N ASN A 284 -20.49 26.58 -11.31
CA ASN A 284 -21.90 26.57 -11.64
C ASN A 284 -22.43 25.22 -12.14
N VAL A 285 -21.70 24.14 -11.83
CA VAL A 285 -22.05 22.75 -12.21
C VAL A 285 -22.75 21.98 -11.08
N GLY A 286 -23.17 22.70 -10.02
CA GLY A 286 -23.79 22.07 -8.87
C GLY A 286 -22.83 21.28 -7.99
N ASP A 287 -21.53 21.36 -8.24
CA ASP A 287 -20.53 20.78 -7.35
C ASP A 287 -20.47 21.60 -6.06
N ARG A 288 -20.74 20.96 -4.96
CA ARG A 288 -20.74 21.58 -3.62
C ARG A 288 -19.33 21.89 -3.10
N GLY A 289 -18.34 21.80 -3.97
CA GLY A 289 -16.94 22.08 -3.64
C GLY A 289 -16.43 21.19 -2.51
N PHE A 290 -15.79 21.80 -1.56
CA PHE A 290 -15.15 21.13 -0.43
C PHE A 290 -16.10 20.71 0.72
N GLY A 291 -17.41 20.66 0.49
CA GLY A 291 -18.40 20.38 1.52
C GLY A 291 -18.77 21.65 2.33
N GLY A 292 -20.03 21.99 2.39
CA GLY A 292 -20.52 23.11 3.18
C GLY A 292 -21.10 22.65 4.52
N PRO A 293 -21.43 23.61 5.43
CA PRO A 293 -22.08 23.31 6.70
C PRO A 293 -23.33 22.44 6.53
N ARG A 294 -23.58 21.58 7.55
CA ARG A 294 -24.79 20.76 7.63
C ARG A 294 -26.04 21.63 7.66
N GLY A 295 -26.69 21.95 6.69
CA GLY A 295 -27.89 22.78 6.66
C GLY A 295 -28.18 23.40 5.31
N PHE A 296 -27.20 23.47 4.46
CA PHE A 296 -27.34 23.92 3.07
C PHE A 296 -27.67 22.79 2.09
N MET A 297 -28.20 21.68 2.56
CA MET A 297 -28.74 20.62 1.71
C MET A 297 -30.13 21.03 1.22
N SER A 298 -30.20 21.97 0.32
CA SER A 298 -31.39 22.16 -0.49
C SER A 298 -31.32 21.15 -1.66
N ASN A 299 -32.36 20.37 -1.84
CA ASN A 299 -32.62 19.71 -3.12
C ASN A 299 -33.00 20.86 -4.08
N ASN A 300 -32.00 21.40 -4.75
CA ASN A 300 -32.18 22.51 -5.64
C ASN A 300 -32.44 21.94 -7.04
N ASP A 301 -33.73 21.93 -7.39
CA ASP A 301 -34.10 21.92 -8.79
C ASP A 301 -33.68 23.30 -9.35
N GLY A 302 -32.77 23.34 -10.28
CA GLY A 302 -32.30 24.58 -10.89
C GLY A 302 -30.78 24.72 -10.94
N ARG A 303 -30.32 25.84 -11.52
CA ARG A 303 -28.90 26.12 -11.70
C ARG A 303 -28.33 26.78 -10.47
N THR A 304 -27.33 26.15 -9.86
CA THR A 304 -26.69 26.66 -8.63
C THR A 304 -25.26 27.11 -8.94
N THR A 305 -24.95 28.35 -8.58
CA THR A 305 -23.57 28.85 -8.53
C THR A 305 -23.09 28.78 -7.10
N SER A 306 -22.01 28.02 -6.87
CA SER A 306 -21.43 27.82 -5.54
C SER A 306 -20.06 28.49 -5.45
N THR A 307 -19.85 29.25 -4.39
CA THR A 307 -18.54 29.83 -4.04
C THR A 307 -18.20 29.42 -2.61
N MET A 308 -17.00 28.92 -2.42
CA MET A 308 -16.50 28.52 -1.11
C MET A 308 -15.05 28.92 -0.95
N ALA A 309 -14.68 29.38 0.23
CA ALA A 309 -13.29 29.60 0.62
C ALA A 309 -13.11 29.20 2.09
N GLY A 310 -12.03 28.51 2.38
CA GLY A 310 -11.70 28.07 3.73
C GLY A 310 -10.23 28.32 4.06
N LEU A 311 -9.98 28.70 5.29
CA LEU A 311 -8.66 28.88 5.88
C LEU A 311 -8.62 28.09 7.19
N ASP A 312 -7.57 27.32 7.39
CA ASP A 312 -7.25 26.63 8.64
C ASP A 312 -5.78 26.86 8.98
N PHE A 313 -5.51 27.22 10.21
CA PHE A 313 -4.15 27.32 10.68
C PHE A 313 -4.03 26.83 12.12
N SER A 314 -2.89 26.23 12.44
CA SER A 314 -2.47 25.97 13.81
C SER A 314 -0.97 26.12 13.94
N TRP A 315 -0.52 26.58 15.08
CA TRP A 315 0.88 26.73 15.45
C TRP A 315 1.05 26.42 16.92
N ASP A 316 2.05 25.63 17.25
CA ASP A 316 2.41 25.30 18.62
C ASP A 316 3.92 25.48 18.84
N ASN A 317 4.34 25.44 20.09
CA ASN A 317 5.77 25.57 20.43
C ASN A 317 6.53 24.24 20.50
N GLY A 318 5.96 23.14 19.98
CA GLY A 318 6.58 21.80 19.98
C GLY A 318 6.59 21.09 21.33
N ILE A 319 6.08 21.72 22.38
CA ILE A 319 5.93 21.09 23.69
C ILE A 319 4.64 20.27 23.67
N LYS A 320 4.70 19.02 24.15
CA LYS A 320 3.51 18.18 24.21
C LYS A 320 2.38 18.88 24.96
N ARG A 321 1.19 18.80 24.41
CA ARG A 321 -0.06 19.31 25.01
C ARG A 321 -0.15 18.93 26.49
N PHE A 322 -0.66 19.83 27.32
CA PHE A 322 -0.77 19.71 28.79
C PHE A 322 0.53 19.66 29.59
N LYS A 323 1.70 19.83 28.99
CA LYS A 323 2.94 20.09 29.74
C LYS A 323 3.09 21.58 30.06
N SER A 324 3.78 21.87 31.17
CA SER A 324 4.08 23.24 31.55
C SER A 324 4.81 23.98 30.42
N GLY A 325 4.30 25.16 30.08
CA GLY A 325 4.82 25.99 29.00
C GLY A 325 4.33 25.59 27.59
N ALA A 326 3.49 24.56 27.46
CA ALA A 326 2.88 24.23 26.18
C ALA A 326 1.85 25.29 25.80
N PHE A 327 1.91 25.73 24.54
CA PHE A 327 0.84 26.55 23.97
C PHE A 327 0.60 26.17 22.51
N GLU A 328 -0.64 26.31 22.10
CA GLU A 328 -1.10 26.13 20.73
C GLU A 328 -2.02 27.30 20.40
N ILE A 329 -1.82 27.89 19.21
CA ILE A 329 -2.71 28.90 18.64
C ILE A 329 -3.20 28.35 17.32
N GLY A 330 -4.50 28.32 17.13
CA GLY A 330 -5.10 27.86 15.90
C GLY A 330 -6.47 28.45 15.66
N GLY A 331 -6.90 28.38 14.44
CA GLY A 331 -8.22 28.83 14.05
C GLY A 331 -8.56 28.44 12.63
N ASN A 332 -9.84 28.53 12.33
CA ASN A 332 -10.36 28.31 10.99
C ASN A 332 -11.43 29.34 10.62
N ALA A 333 -11.51 29.63 9.34
CA ALA A 333 -12.56 30.45 8.76
C ALA A 333 -13.11 29.75 7.52
N LEU A 334 -14.42 29.81 7.35
CA LEU A 334 -15.11 29.24 6.20
C LEU A 334 -16.10 30.27 5.67
N TYR A 335 -15.96 30.60 4.39
CA TYR A 335 -16.90 31.38 3.62
C TYR A 335 -17.62 30.45 2.65
N PHE A 336 -18.93 30.60 2.59
CA PHE A 336 -19.78 29.83 1.70
C PHE A 336 -20.90 30.70 1.15
N ARG A 337 -21.10 30.66 -0.17
CA ARG A 337 -22.18 31.32 -0.87
C ARG A 337 -22.77 30.42 -1.94
N ASN A 338 -24.06 30.25 -1.92
CA ASN A 338 -24.81 29.56 -2.97
C ASN A 338 -25.85 30.52 -3.53
N ASP A 339 -25.80 30.74 -4.82
CA ASP A 339 -26.82 31.44 -5.59
C ASP A 339 -27.56 30.40 -6.44
N ASN A 340 -28.85 30.19 -6.15
CA ASN A 340 -29.68 29.22 -6.86
C ASN A 340 -30.71 29.96 -7.71
N ASN A 341 -30.78 29.61 -9.00
CA ASN A 341 -31.78 30.09 -9.91
C ASN A 341 -32.65 28.93 -10.36
N THR A 342 -33.88 28.90 -9.90
CA THR A 342 -34.89 27.89 -10.22
C THR A 342 -35.93 28.45 -11.17
N GLU A 343 -36.09 27.83 -12.33
CA GLU A 343 -37.16 28.13 -13.26
C GLU A 343 -38.12 26.95 -13.28
N SER A 344 -39.40 27.19 -12.91
CA SER A 344 -40.40 26.13 -12.92
C SER A 344 -41.43 26.40 -14.02
N ILE A 345 -41.61 25.46 -14.93
CA ILE A 345 -42.64 25.49 -15.97
C ILE A 345 -43.72 24.48 -15.57
N THR A 346 -44.91 24.96 -15.23
CA THR A 346 -46.04 24.07 -14.95
C THR A 346 -46.93 23.99 -16.21
N THR A 347 -46.96 22.82 -16.83
CA THR A 347 -47.86 22.53 -17.94
C THR A 347 -49.08 21.79 -17.42
N SER A 348 -50.27 22.43 -17.49
CA SER A 348 -51.53 21.76 -17.17
C SER A 348 -52.28 21.39 -18.45
N GLU A 349 -52.55 20.08 -18.61
CA GLU A 349 -53.36 19.56 -19.67
C GLU A 349 -54.85 19.59 -19.25
N ILE A 350 -55.64 20.43 -19.89
CA ILE A 350 -57.09 20.52 -19.64
C ILE A 350 -57.75 19.49 -20.55
N GLY A 351 -58.16 18.33 -19.97
CA GLY A 351 -58.93 17.33 -20.70
C GLY A 351 -60.30 17.94 -21.10
N ARG A 352 -60.64 17.88 -22.41
CA ARG A 352 -61.99 18.17 -22.88
C ARG A 352 -62.92 17.01 -22.48
N ALA A 353 -63.86 17.29 -21.59
CA ALA A 353 -64.99 16.42 -21.38
C ALA A 353 -65.85 16.38 -22.65
N HIS A 354 -66.01 15.26 -23.28
CA HIS A 354 -67.05 15.03 -24.27
C HIS A 354 -68.40 14.93 -23.53
N VAL A 355 -69.27 15.86 -23.77
CA VAL A 355 -70.69 15.81 -23.39
C VAL A 355 -71.43 15.01 -24.48
#